data_42d2036371414c8d76e2d64df32f1151
#
_entry.id   42d2036371414c8d76e2d64df32f1151
#
_cell.length_a   1.000
_cell.length_b   1.000
_cell.length_c   1.000
_cell.angle_alpha   90.00
_cell.angle_beta   90.00
_cell.angle_gamma   90.00
#
_symmetry.space_group_name_H-M   'P 1'
#
loop_
_entity.id
_entity.type
_entity.pdbx_description
1 polymer ?
#
loop_
_entity_poly.entity_id
_entity_poly.type
_entity_poly.pdbx_seq_one_letter_code
_entity_poly.pdbx_strand_id
1 'polypeptide(L)'
;LTSAPMMFIMAILALSVWFGLAGSMLSPVVLALLIVVSVAAIISYGLHQKKWGHWYGLIERHALVFTVLALVAILIGGAVEIIPTIIQSNEVPVTITDEMLADDPALAAKAKWIQEPYSPLELAGRDLYVTEGCYTCHSQMIRPFRHEVLRYGEYSRMEESLLDHPFQWGSKRTGPDLARVGGKYDNLWHYLHLMDPRSTSPASNMPTYTHFKTGTVDPAVVVKRMKALRTLGTPYTDEDIALAEQRFMNQGQMIADDLAGKEVEIAPDSKMAAMIAYLQRLGHLRDLTPETPEAPAETAQAQ
;
A
#
# COMPACT_ATOMS: atom_id res chain seq x y z
N LEU A 1 20.39 19.70 -25.83
CA LEU A 1 20.71 18.58 -26.75
C LEU A 1 21.45 17.40 -26.07
N THR A 2 21.96 17.61 -24.86
CA THR A 2 22.70 16.60 -24.07
C THR A 2 21.86 15.84 -23.05
N SER A 3 20.59 16.21 -22.88
CA SER A 3 19.79 15.69 -21.77
C SER A 3 19.21 14.27 -21.98
N ALA A 4 18.82 13.90 -23.19
CA ALA A 4 18.16 12.62 -23.41
C ALA A 4 19.08 11.39 -23.29
N PRO A 5 20.30 11.37 -23.88
CA PRO A 5 21.25 10.30 -23.63
C PRO A 5 21.70 10.25 -22.17
N MET A 6 21.85 11.39 -21.52
CA MET A 6 22.22 11.46 -20.12
C MET A 6 21.12 10.95 -19.21
N MET A 7 19.85 11.24 -19.49
CA MET A 7 18.71 10.67 -18.76
C MET A 7 18.63 9.16 -18.92
N PHE A 8 18.91 8.63 -20.11
CA PHE A 8 18.94 7.19 -20.35
C PHE A 8 20.09 6.50 -19.59
N ILE A 9 21.28 7.12 -19.57
CA ILE A 9 22.43 6.65 -18.76
C ILE A 9 22.08 6.67 -17.28
N MET A 10 21.52 7.78 -16.79
CA MET A 10 21.13 7.91 -15.38
C MET A 10 20.04 6.92 -14.99
N ALA A 11 19.08 6.63 -15.88
CA ALA A 11 18.07 5.60 -15.65
C ALA A 11 18.69 4.21 -15.57
N ILE A 12 19.63 3.86 -16.46
CA ILE A 12 20.34 2.57 -16.42
C ILE A 12 21.23 2.47 -15.18
N LEU A 13 21.94 3.54 -14.81
CA LEU A 13 22.75 3.57 -13.59
C LEU A 13 21.86 3.47 -12.33
N ALA A 14 20.73 4.16 -12.29
CA ALA A 14 19.78 4.06 -11.20
C ALA A 14 19.17 2.65 -11.09
N LEU A 15 18.82 2.04 -12.22
CA LEU A 15 18.38 0.64 -12.26
C LEU A 15 19.47 -0.32 -11.80
N SER A 16 20.73 -0.12 -12.25
CA SER A 16 21.83 -0.99 -11.85
C SER A 16 22.21 -0.82 -10.37
N VAL A 17 22.13 0.38 -9.81
CA VAL A 17 22.30 0.64 -8.37
C VAL A 17 21.12 0.03 -7.60
N TRP A 18 19.90 0.15 -8.10
CA TRP A 18 18.72 -0.42 -7.45
C TRP A 18 18.75 -1.96 -7.43
N PHE A 19 19.12 -2.60 -8.55
CA PHE A 19 19.33 -4.04 -8.61
C PHE A 19 20.57 -4.50 -7.83
N GLY A 20 21.60 -3.70 -7.74
CA GLY A 20 22.79 -3.99 -6.92
C GLY A 20 22.50 -3.88 -5.42
N LEU A 21 21.65 -2.95 -5.00
CA LEU A 21 21.20 -2.81 -3.60
C LEU A 21 20.15 -3.87 -3.22
N ALA A 22 19.36 -4.36 -4.16
CA ALA A 22 18.47 -5.51 -3.98
C ALA A 22 19.24 -6.85 -3.85
N GLY A 23 20.56 -6.77 -3.88
CA GLY A 23 21.61 -7.75 -3.65
C GLY A 23 21.18 -9.19 -3.64
N SER A 24 21.34 -9.89 -4.70
CA SER A 24 21.67 -11.31 -4.77
C SER A 24 21.26 -12.01 -6.06
N MET A 25 20.39 -11.45 -6.89
CA MET A 25 19.89 -12.18 -8.07
C MET A 25 20.59 -11.88 -9.40
N LEU A 26 21.35 -10.80 -9.51
CA LEU A 26 22.13 -10.52 -10.71
C LEU A 26 23.60 -10.74 -10.43
N SER A 27 24.16 -11.81 -11.03
CA SER A 27 25.60 -12.03 -11.06
C SER A 27 26.32 -10.72 -11.48
N PRO A 28 27.44 -10.36 -10.84
CA PRO A 28 28.27 -9.21 -11.24
C PRO A 28 28.60 -9.20 -12.73
N VAL A 29 28.60 -10.35 -13.36
CA VAL A 29 28.81 -10.53 -14.80
C VAL A 29 27.65 -9.96 -15.62
N VAL A 30 26.40 -10.18 -15.20
CA VAL A 30 25.21 -9.63 -15.89
C VAL A 30 25.16 -8.12 -15.76
N LEU A 31 25.52 -7.58 -14.59
CA LEU A 31 25.61 -6.14 -14.37
C LEU A 31 26.70 -5.51 -15.24
N ALA A 32 27.89 -6.13 -15.31
CA ALA A 32 28.98 -5.67 -16.17
C ALA A 32 28.59 -5.71 -17.65
N LEU A 33 27.90 -6.78 -18.10
CA LEU A 33 27.38 -6.89 -19.47
C LEU A 33 26.38 -5.79 -19.80
N LEU A 34 25.44 -5.48 -18.91
CA LEU A 34 24.47 -4.41 -19.10
C LEU A 34 25.16 -3.03 -19.20
N ILE A 35 26.18 -2.77 -18.39
CA ILE A 35 26.95 -1.53 -18.43
C ILE A 35 27.70 -1.45 -19.77
N VAL A 36 28.38 -2.53 -20.18
CA VAL A 36 29.15 -2.54 -21.44
C VAL A 36 28.22 -2.34 -22.64
N VAL A 37 27.09 -3.03 -22.71
CA VAL A 37 26.09 -2.86 -23.78
C VAL A 37 25.54 -1.45 -23.82
N SER A 38 25.24 -0.86 -22.67
CA SER A 38 24.74 0.51 -22.56
C SER A 38 25.77 1.53 -23.04
N VAL A 39 27.01 1.40 -22.60
CA VAL A 39 28.12 2.26 -23.02
C VAL A 39 28.39 2.13 -24.54
N ALA A 40 28.39 0.90 -25.05
CA ALA A 40 28.54 0.63 -26.47
C ALA A 40 27.42 1.27 -27.32
N ALA A 41 26.17 1.17 -26.84
CA ALA A 41 25.01 1.79 -27.50
C ALA A 41 25.12 3.31 -27.53
N ILE A 42 25.59 3.94 -26.45
CA ILE A 42 25.78 5.38 -26.35
C ILE A 42 26.90 5.85 -27.28
N ILE A 43 28.03 5.14 -27.28
CA ILE A 43 29.15 5.45 -28.18
C ILE A 43 28.73 5.29 -29.64
N SER A 44 28.03 4.20 -29.96
CA SER A 44 27.49 3.94 -31.30
C SER A 44 26.52 5.04 -31.74
N TYR A 45 25.63 5.49 -30.85
CA TYR A 45 24.73 6.61 -31.12
C TYR A 45 25.51 7.90 -31.38
N GLY A 46 26.49 8.21 -30.52
CA GLY A 46 27.32 9.41 -30.68
C GLY A 46 28.09 9.44 -32.00
N LEU A 47 28.68 8.29 -32.39
CA LEU A 47 29.43 8.15 -33.65
C LEU A 47 28.54 8.22 -34.89
N HIS A 48 27.29 7.75 -34.81
CA HIS A 48 26.37 7.67 -35.93
C HIS A 48 25.27 8.72 -35.90
N GLN A 49 25.38 9.74 -35.06
CA GLN A 49 24.35 10.78 -34.87
C GLN A 49 23.92 11.46 -36.21
N LYS A 50 24.86 11.73 -37.09
CA LYS A 50 24.56 12.28 -38.44
C LYS A 50 23.72 11.35 -39.29
N LYS A 51 23.86 10.02 -39.14
CA LYS A 51 23.13 8.99 -39.90
C LYS A 51 21.76 8.70 -39.31
N TRP A 52 21.61 8.80 -37.98
CA TRP A 52 20.37 8.46 -37.29
C TRP A 52 19.44 9.66 -37.08
N GLY A 53 19.93 10.89 -37.28
CA GLY A 53 19.14 12.10 -37.10
C GLY A 53 18.85 12.39 -35.61
N HIS A 54 17.77 13.11 -35.36
CA HIS A 54 17.36 13.41 -34.01
C HIS A 54 16.81 12.14 -33.32
N TRP A 55 17.00 11.99 -32.00
CA TRP A 55 16.62 10.84 -31.20
C TRP A 55 15.12 10.50 -31.32
N TYR A 56 14.25 11.51 -31.44
CA TYR A 56 12.80 11.29 -31.65
C TYR A 56 12.52 10.70 -33.03
N GLY A 57 13.31 10.98 -34.04
CA GLY A 57 13.20 10.34 -35.36
C GLY A 57 13.54 8.84 -35.33
N LEU A 58 14.30 8.37 -34.34
CA LEU A 58 14.52 6.96 -34.11
C LEU A 58 13.23 6.27 -33.64
N ILE A 59 12.51 6.93 -32.71
CA ILE A 59 11.20 6.44 -32.20
C ILE A 59 10.17 6.43 -33.35
N GLU A 60 10.07 7.53 -34.08
CA GLU A 60 9.09 7.67 -35.17
C GLU A 60 9.32 6.68 -36.31
N ARG A 61 10.59 6.44 -36.68
CA ARG A 61 10.93 5.47 -37.77
C ARG A 61 10.78 4.02 -37.35
N HIS A 62 10.86 3.72 -36.06
CA HIS A 62 10.82 2.37 -35.51
C HIS A 62 9.69 2.21 -34.47
N ALA A 63 8.50 2.71 -34.82
CA ALA A 63 7.35 2.70 -33.93
C ALA A 63 7.04 1.30 -33.36
N LEU A 64 7.19 0.24 -34.14
CA LEU A 64 6.99 -1.13 -33.67
C LEU A 64 8.00 -1.50 -32.58
N VAL A 65 9.28 -1.20 -32.78
CA VAL A 65 10.35 -1.50 -31.80
C VAL A 65 10.11 -0.71 -30.53
N PHE A 66 9.75 0.57 -30.65
CA PHE A 66 9.40 1.38 -29.49
C PHE A 66 8.21 0.81 -28.71
N THR A 67 7.15 0.40 -29.42
CA THR A 67 5.96 -0.21 -28.79
C THR A 67 6.32 -1.51 -28.06
N VAL A 68 7.11 -2.38 -28.69
CA VAL A 68 7.55 -3.63 -28.06
C VAL A 68 8.41 -3.34 -26.81
N LEU A 69 9.35 -2.41 -26.90
CA LEU A 69 10.18 -2.04 -25.74
C LEU A 69 9.36 -1.39 -24.62
N ALA A 70 8.36 -0.59 -24.96
CA ALA A 70 7.44 -0.02 -23.97
C ALA A 70 6.61 -1.11 -23.27
N LEU A 71 6.10 -2.09 -24.03
CA LEU A 71 5.39 -3.25 -23.46
C LEU A 71 6.31 -4.08 -22.55
N VAL A 72 7.55 -4.32 -22.96
CA VAL A 72 8.54 -5.03 -22.13
C VAL A 72 8.81 -4.27 -20.83
N ALA A 73 8.97 -2.95 -20.89
CA ALA A 73 9.16 -2.13 -19.71
C ALA A 73 7.96 -2.20 -18.75
N ILE A 74 6.73 -2.19 -19.28
CA ILE A 74 5.49 -2.36 -18.51
C ILE A 74 5.46 -3.75 -17.85
N LEU A 75 5.81 -4.80 -18.59
CA LEU A 75 5.84 -6.17 -18.07
C LEU A 75 6.88 -6.34 -16.96
N ILE A 76 8.06 -5.69 -17.10
CA ILE A 76 9.09 -5.68 -16.03
C ILE A 76 8.53 -4.99 -14.79
N GLY A 77 7.88 -3.83 -14.94
CA GLY A 77 7.23 -3.13 -13.83
C GLY A 77 6.17 -3.98 -13.13
N GLY A 78 5.31 -4.66 -13.90
CA GLY A 78 4.33 -5.61 -13.38
C GLY A 78 4.97 -6.80 -12.65
N ALA A 79 6.05 -7.34 -13.18
CA ALA A 79 6.77 -8.46 -12.56
C ALA A 79 7.37 -8.07 -11.19
N VAL A 80 7.88 -6.85 -11.04
CA VAL A 80 8.42 -6.32 -9.78
C VAL A 80 7.36 -6.26 -8.68
N GLU A 81 6.10 -6.05 -9.03
CA GLU A 81 4.96 -6.07 -8.09
C GLU A 81 4.46 -7.51 -7.82
N ILE A 82 4.28 -8.30 -8.88
CA ILE A 82 3.64 -9.62 -8.81
C ILE A 82 4.55 -10.66 -8.15
N ILE A 83 5.83 -10.68 -8.47
CA ILE A 83 6.76 -11.70 -7.93
C ILE A 83 6.86 -11.65 -6.40
N PRO A 84 7.07 -10.49 -5.75
CA PRO A 84 7.04 -10.42 -4.29
C PRO A 84 5.71 -10.86 -3.68
N THR A 85 4.59 -10.54 -4.32
CA THR A 85 3.25 -10.96 -3.87
C THR A 85 3.11 -12.49 -3.90
N ILE A 86 3.58 -13.15 -4.97
CA ILE A 86 3.58 -14.62 -5.08
C ILE A 86 4.50 -15.25 -4.02
N ILE A 87 5.70 -14.70 -3.82
CA ILE A 87 6.62 -15.19 -2.79
C ILE A 87 5.97 -15.07 -1.41
N GLN A 88 5.41 -13.92 -1.11
CA GLN A 88 4.75 -13.64 0.16
C GLN A 88 3.58 -14.62 0.42
N SER A 89 2.73 -14.86 -0.57
CA SER A 89 1.58 -15.76 -0.44
C SER A 89 1.99 -17.25 -0.26
N ASN A 90 3.21 -17.62 -0.68
CA ASN A 90 3.74 -18.96 -0.45
C ASN A 90 4.40 -19.12 0.92
N GLU A 91 4.97 -18.03 1.47
CA GLU A 91 5.65 -18.06 2.77
C GLU A 91 4.68 -17.91 3.94
N VAL A 92 3.64 -17.11 3.78
CA VAL A 92 2.64 -16.84 4.81
C VAL A 92 1.25 -17.15 4.25
N PRO A 93 0.50 -18.10 4.83
CA PRO A 93 -0.87 -18.36 4.42
C PRO A 93 -1.73 -17.08 4.49
N VAL A 94 -2.53 -16.83 3.45
CA VAL A 94 -3.42 -15.65 3.38
C VAL A 94 -4.48 -15.69 4.47
N THR A 95 -4.85 -16.89 4.92
CA THR A 95 -5.80 -17.10 6.00
C THR A 95 -5.19 -18.04 7.02
N ILE A 96 -5.09 -17.61 8.26
CA ILE A 96 -4.72 -18.45 9.39
C ILE A 96 -5.92 -18.52 10.31
N THR A 97 -6.55 -19.71 10.38
CA THR A 97 -7.67 -19.97 11.27
C THR A 97 -7.17 -20.47 12.64
N ASP A 98 -8.03 -20.39 13.67
CA ASP A 98 -7.70 -20.92 14.99
C ASP A 98 -7.46 -22.42 14.95
N GLU A 99 -8.17 -23.15 14.06
CA GLU A 99 -7.98 -24.58 13.85
C GLU A 99 -6.58 -24.87 13.29
N MET A 100 -6.11 -24.09 12.29
CA MET A 100 -4.75 -24.21 11.76
C MET A 100 -3.68 -23.91 12.81
N LEU A 101 -3.93 -22.93 13.70
CA LEU A 101 -3.03 -22.60 14.81
C LEU A 101 -3.00 -23.71 15.87
N ALA A 102 -4.11 -24.39 16.10
CA ALA A 102 -4.20 -25.54 16.99
C ALA A 102 -3.42 -26.74 16.45
N ASP A 103 -3.49 -26.96 15.13
CA ASP A 103 -2.79 -28.08 14.45
C ASP A 103 -1.29 -27.80 14.28
N ASP A 104 -0.91 -26.58 13.96
CA ASP A 104 0.48 -26.17 13.80
C ASP A 104 0.79 -24.84 14.52
N PRO A 105 1.15 -24.88 15.81
CA PRO A 105 1.54 -23.70 16.57
C PRO A 105 2.74 -22.94 15.99
N ALA A 106 3.56 -23.60 15.14
CA ALA A 106 4.69 -22.94 14.49
C ALA A 106 4.25 -21.88 13.47
N LEU A 107 3.00 -21.90 13.01
CA LEU A 107 2.44 -20.83 12.18
C LEU A 107 2.44 -19.47 12.91
N ALA A 108 2.11 -19.46 14.21
CA ALA A 108 2.17 -18.24 15.02
C ALA A 108 3.62 -17.70 15.17
N ALA A 109 4.63 -18.58 15.08
CA ALA A 109 6.03 -18.18 15.10
C ALA A 109 6.48 -17.57 13.75
N LYS A 110 5.82 -17.93 12.65
CA LYS A 110 6.11 -17.39 11.31
C LYS A 110 5.46 -16.00 11.10
N ALA A 111 4.26 -15.79 11.63
CA ALA A 111 3.51 -14.56 11.50
C ALA A 111 3.00 -14.10 12.88
N LYS A 112 3.50 -12.98 13.38
CA LYS A 112 3.01 -12.41 14.64
C LYS A 112 1.60 -11.82 14.47
N TRP A 113 1.38 -11.15 13.37
CA TRP A 113 0.12 -10.51 13.02
C TRP A 113 -0.31 -10.91 11.63
N ILE A 114 -1.61 -10.92 11.37
CA ILE A 114 -2.15 -11.15 10.05
C ILE A 114 -3.18 -10.09 9.71
N GLN A 115 -3.19 -9.68 8.45
CA GLN A 115 -4.20 -8.79 7.91
C GLN A 115 -5.51 -9.56 7.70
N GLU A 116 -6.59 -9.06 8.28
CA GLU A 116 -7.93 -9.54 7.96
C GLU A 116 -8.51 -8.80 6.76
N PRO A 117 -9.45 -9.42 6.01
CA PRO A 117 -10.11 -8.74 4.91
C PRO A 117 -10.77 -7.44 5.33
N TYR A 118 -10.67 -6.43 4.50
CA TYR A 118 -11.36 -5.17 4.73
C TYR A 118 -12.87 -5.36 4.75
N SER A 119 -13.55 -4.69 5.66
CA SER A 119 -15.01 -4.56 5.58
C SER A 119 -15.41 -3.80 4.30
N PRO A 120 -16.66 -3.88 3.86
CA PRO A 120 -17.09 -3.20 2.63
C PRO A 120 -16.81 -1.68 2.63
N LEU A 121 -17.04 -0.99 3.76
CA LEU A 121 -16.79 0.44 3.87
C LEU A 121 -15.29 0.77 3.91
N GLU A 122 -14.50 -0.04 4.62
CA GLU A 122 -13.03 0.09 4.66
C GLU A 122 -12.42 -0.12 3.27
N LEU A 123 -12.92 -1.12 2.52
CA LEU A 123 -12.49 -1.37 1.15
C LEU A 123 -12.78 -0.18 0.24
N ALA A 124 -13.96 0.43 0.37
CA ALA A 124 -14.30 1.66 -0.35
C ALA A 124 -13.35 2.81 0.02
N GLY A 125 -13.04 2.96 1.30
CA GLY A 125 -12.06 3.95 1.78
C GLY A 125 -10.67 3.71 1.22
N ARG A 126 -10.24 2.44 1.13
CA ARG A 126 -8.97 2.07 0.49
C ARG A 126 -8.94 2.44 -0.99
N ASP A 127 -10.01 2.17 -1.72
CA ASP A 127 -10.10 2.55 -3.13
C ASP A 127 -10.04 4.07 -3.30
N LEU A 128 -10.66 4.84 -2.41
CA LEU A 128 -10.54 6.30 -2.37
C LEU A 128 -9.11 6.76 -2.07
N TYR A 129 -8.45 6.15 -1.09
CA TYR A 129 -7.06 6.43 -0.72
C TYR A 129 -6.11 6.28 -1.93
N VAL A 130 -6.31 5.22 -2.72
CA VAL A 130 -5.55 4.99 -3.95
C VAL A 130 -5.92 6.00 -5.04
N THR A 131 -7.21 6.25 -5.25
CA THR A 131 -7.70 7.14 -6.31
C THR A 131 -7.30 8.59 -6.09
N GLU A 132 -7.34 9.05 -4.85
CA GLU A 132 -6.93 10.43 -4.47
C GLU A 132 -5.41 10.57 -4.34
N GLY A 133 -4.65 9.48 -4.46
CA GLY A 133 -3.19 9.51 -4.47
C GLY A 133 -2.54 9.77 -3.11
N CYS A 134 -3.20 9.45 -2.00
CA CYS A 134 -2.70 9.68 -0.65
C CYS A 134 -1.33 9.02 -0.41
N TYR A 135 -1.10 7.85 -1.04
CA TYR A 135 0.16 7.11 -0.98
C TYR A 135 1.35 7.85 -1.61
N THR A 136 1.12 8.92 -2.38
CA THR A 136 2.21 9.73 -2.95
C THR A 136 2.89 10.61 -1.90
N CYS A 137 2.17 10.96 -0.82
CA CYS A 137 2.65 11.80 0.28
C CYS A 137 2.80 11.02 1.60
N HIS A 138 2.03 9.94 1.80
CA HIS A 138 2.05 9.10 2.99
C HIS A 138 2.56 7.69 2.67
N SER A 139 3.36 7.13 3.56
CA SER A 139 3.72 5.71 3.53
C SER A 139 2.83 4.92 4.48
N GLN A 140 2.75 3.60 4.28
CA GLN A 140 2.12 2.64 5.18
C GLN A 140 3.09 1.48 5.45
N MET A 141 4.34 1.82 5.76
CA MET A 141 5.37 0.85 6.11
C MET A 141 6.37 1.49 7.06
N ILE A 142 6.40 1.02 8.29
CA ILE A 142 7.39 1.44 9.29
C ILE A 142 8.61 0.54 9.12
N ARG A 143 9.76 1.16 8.82
CA ARG A 143 11.02 0.42 8.64
C ARG A 143 11.60 0.00 10.00
N PRO A 144 12.44 -1.06 10.08
CA PRO A 144 13.00 -1.58 11.34
C PRO A 144 14.17 -0.70 11.85
N PHE A 145 13.98 0.62 11.84
CA PHE A 145 14.94 1.58 12.38
C PHE A 145 14.43 2.14 13.71
N ARG A 146 15.31 2.21 14.71
CA ARG A 146 14.94 2.67 16.05
C ARG A 146 14.16 3.99 16.05
N HIS A 147 14.58 4.98 15.25
CA HIS A 147 13.91 6.28 15.20
C HIS A 147 12.50 6.21 14.60
N GLU A 148 12.24 5.28 13.68
CA GLU A 148 10.91 5.07 13.11
C GLU A 148 10.00 4.34 14.09
N VAL A 149 10.51 3.28 14.72
CA VAL A 149 9.77 2.52 15.72
C VAL A 149 9.37 3.42 16.91
N LEU A 150 10.28 4.27 17.39
CA LEU A 150 9.98 5.23 18.45
C LEU A 150 8.94 6.28 18.04
N ARG A 151 8.86 6.63 16.75
CA ARG A 151 7.94 7.65 16.25
C ARG A 151 6.57 7.11 15.88
N TYR A 152 6.51 5.94 15.26
CA TYR A 152 5.31 5.42 14.62
C TYR A 152 4.78 4.13 15.25
N GLY A 153 5.56 3.46 16.08
CA GLY A 153 5.24 2.15 16.65
C GLY A 153 6.07 1.02 16.04
N GLU A 154 5.70 -0.21 16.32
CA GLU A 154 6.44 -1.39 15.85
C GLU A 154 6.56 -1.43 14.32
N TYR A 155 7.74 -1.87 13.82
CA TYR A 155 8.00 -1.93 12.39
C TYR A 155 7.03 -2.87 11.66
N SER A 156 6.71 -2.52 10.42
CA SER A 156 5.79 -3.29 9.58
C SER A 156 6.41 -4.62 9.16
N ARG A 157 5.57 -5.63 9.11
CA ARG A 157 5.90 -6.99 8.69
C ARG A 157 5.19 -7.32 7.39
N MET A 158 5.67 -8.35 6.71
CA MET A 158 5.17 -8.76 5.40
C MET A 158 3.70 -9.20 5.47
N GLU A 159 3.34 -9.91 6.54
CA GLU A 159 2.00 -10.42 6.81
C GLU A 159 0.93 -9.35 7.02
N GLU A 160 1.33 -8.11 7.26
CA GLU A 160 0.40 -6.98 7.42
C GLU A 160 -0.20 -6.48 6.10
N SER A 161 0.35 -6.89 4.97
CA SER A 161 -0.06 -6.42 3.64
C SER A 161 -0.48 -7.55 2.70
N LEU A 162 -0.78 -8.75 3.23
CA LEU A 162 -1.13 -9.93 2.45
C LEU A 162 -2.30 -9.72 1.49
N LEU A 163 -3.26 -8.87 1.88
CA LEU A 163 -4.49 -8.62 1.15
C LEU A 163 -4.47 -7.28 0.38
N ASP A 164 -3.35 -6.57 0.41
CA ASP A 164 -3.19 -5.31 -0.30
C ASP A 164 -2.67 -5.52 -1.72
N HIS A 165 -3.52 -5.33 -2.70
CA HIS A 165 -3.21 -5.38 -4.12
C HIS A 165 -3.61 -4.07 -4.80
N PRO A 166 -2.64 -3.18 -5.13
CA PRO A 166 -1.20 -3.20 -4.82
C PRO A 166 -0.88 -2.81 -3.37
N PHE A 167 0.33 -3.12 -2.93
CA PHE A 167 0.86 -2.66 -1.64
C PHE A 167 0.84 -1.14 -1.54
N GLN A 168 0.44 -0.64 -0.35
CA GLN A 168 0.35 0.80 -0.10
C GLN A 168 1.57 1.34 0.67
N TRP A 169 2.70 0.69 0.59
CA TRP A 169 3.91 1.04 1.36
C TRP A 169 4.37 2.47 1.15
N GLY A 170 4.27 2.98 -0.09
CA GLY A 170 4.72 4.33 -0.44
C GLY A 170 6.24 4.48 -0.40
N SER A 171 6.75 5.43 -1.19
CA SER A 171 8.20 5.71 -1.26
C SER A 171 8.58 7.03 -0.60
N LYS A 172 7.61 7.84 -0.20
CA LYS A 172 7.81 9.20 0.33
C LYS A 172 6.98 9.42 1.58
N ARG A 173 7.44 10.31 2.43
CA ARG A 173 6.77 10.81 3.62
C ARG A 173 6.80 12.33 3.62
N THR A 174 6.06 12.94 2.70
CA THR A 174 5.74 14.37 2.81
C THR A 174 4.85 14.60 4.04
N GLY A 175 3.91 13.68 4.28
CA GLY A 175 3.21 13.50 5.53
C GLY A 175 3.77 12.32 6.35
N PRO A 176 3.23 12.05 7.56
CA PRO A 176 3.65 10.94 8.40
C PRO A 176 3.27 9.57 7.80
N ASP A 177 3.92 8.51 8.31
CA ASP A 177 3.52 7.13 8.06
C ASP A 177 2.15 6.84 8.69
N LEU A 178 1.28 6.12 7.98
CA LEU A 178 -0.09 5.83 8.39
C LEU A 178 -0.31 4.37 8.84
N ALA A 179 0.72 3.51 8.80
CA ALA A 179 0.55 2.09 9.12
C ALA A 179 -0.04 1.81 10.50
N ARG A 180 0.08 2.75 11.45
CA ARG A 180 -0.45 2.64 12.81
C ARG A 180 -1.34 3.84 13.18
N VAL A 181 -2.09 4.37 12.22
CA VAL A 181 -2.91 5.57 12.47
C VAL A 181 -4.28 5.23 13.08
N GLY A 182 -4.78 4.02 12.84
CA GLY A 182 -6.06 3.57 13.40
C GLY A 182 -6.07 3.60 14.92
N GLY A 183 -7.14 4.13 15.49
CA GLY A 183 -7.29 4.33 16.94
C GLY A 183 -6.40 5.42 17.55
N LYS A 184 -5.46 6.00 16.78
CA LYS A 184 -4.59 7.08 17.28
C LYS A 184 -5.32 8.41 17.42
N TYR A 185 -6.23 8.68 16.52
CA TYR A 185 -7.08 9.86 16.48
C TYR A 185 -8.54 9.43 16.36
N ASP A 186 -9.47 10.21 16.90
CA ASP A 186 -10.89 9.96 16.79
C ASP A 186 -11.44 10.35 15.39
N ASN A 187 -12.69 9.98 15.11
CA ASN A 187 -13.32 10.25 13.82
C ASN A 187 -13.45 11.74 13.56
N LEU A 188 -13.69 12.56 14.59
CA LEU A 188 -13.78 14.02 14.45
C LEU A 188 -12.44 14.60 14.01
N TRP A 189 -11.33 14.15 14.59
CA TRP A 189 -10.01 14.60 14.17
C TRP A 189 -9.74 14.29 12.71
N HIS A 190 -10.06 13.05 12.26
CA HIS A 190 -9.92 12.66 10.85
C HIS A 190 -10.78 13.52 9.94
N TYR A 191 -12.04 13.78 10.32
CA TYR A 191 -12.93 14.66 9.58
C TYR A 191 -12.34 16.08 9.44
N LEU A 192 -11.94 16.70 10.55
CA LEU A 192 -11.37 18.05 10.56
C LEU A 192 -10.10 18.12 9.74
N HIS A 193 -9.22 17.12 9.88
CA HIS A 193 -7.96 17.03 9.14
C HIS A 193 -8.17 16.90 7.63
N LEU A 194 -9.16 16.15 7.18
CA LEU A 194 -9.48 16.00 5.77
C LEU A 194 -10.19 17.25 5.21
N MET A 195 -11.01 17.90 6.02
CA MET A 195 -11.71 19.14 5.63
C MET A 195 -10.74 20.33 5.53
N ASP A 196 -9.90 20.52 6.52
CA ASP A 196 -8.81 21.49 6.53
C ASP A 196 -7.63 21.00 7.37
N PRO A 197 -6.58 20.46 6.74
CA PRO A 197 -5.42 19.93 7.44
C PRO A 197 -4.73 20.95 8.37
N ARG A 198 -4.82 22.24 8.07
CA ARG A 198 -4.20 23.31 8.86
C ARG A 198 -4.94 23.57 10.19
N SER A 199 -6.20 23.18 10.28
CA SER A 199 -6.97 23.27 11.54
C SER A 199 -6.39 22.35 12.63
N THR A 200 -5.84 21.21 12.25
CA THR A 200 -5.24 20.23 13.18
C THR A 200 -3.72 20.24 13.17
N SER A 201 -3.10 20.72 12.07
CA SER A 201 -1.65 20.78 11.84
C SER A 201 -1.30 22.08 11.12
N PRO A 202 -1.05 23.20 11.83
CA PRO A 202 -0.97 24.54 11.23
C PRO A 202 0.07 24.70 10.11
N ALA A 203 1.16 23.91 10.11
CA ALA A 203 2.19 23.94 9.07
C ALA A 203 1.94 22.92 7.93
N SER A 204 0.76 22.33 7.86
CA SER A 204 0.45 21.30 6.86
C SER A 204 0.38 21.89 5.45
N ASN A 205 1.05 21.22 4.50
CA ASN A 205 0.93 21.44 3.06
C ASN A 205 -0.02 20.44 2.38
N MET A 206 -0.70 19.57 3.16
CA MET A 206 -1.70 18.64 2.67
C MET A 206 -2.87 19.41 2.05
N PRO A 207 -3.40 19.01 0.89
CA PRO A 207 -4.58 19.61 0.29
C PRO A 207 -5.84 19.31 1.12
N THR A 208 -6.90 20.08 0.91
CA THR A 208 -8.22 19.83 1.50
C THR A 208 -9.01 18.84 0.67
N TYR A 209 -9.78 17.97 1.33
CA TYR A 209 -10.63 16.95 0.70
C TYR A 209 -12.11 17.21 1.00
N THR A 210 -12.54 18.46 0.89
CA THR A 210 -13.92 18.91 1.22
C THR A 210 -14.98 18.17 0.42
N HIS A 211 -14.67 17.72 -0.80
CA HIS A 211 -15.55 16.94 -1.65
C HIS A 211 -15.90 15.55 -1.07
N PHE A 212 -15.18 15.07 -0.08
CA PHE A 212 -15.51 13.80 0.61
C PHE A 212 -16.79 13.92 1.44
N LYS A 213 -17.11 15.10 1.94
CA LYS A 213 -18.34 15.34 2.73
C LYS A 213 -19.60 15.14 1.89
N THR A 214 -19.59 15.60 0.64
CA THR A 214 -20.77 15.61 -0.25
C THR A 214 -20.77 14.47 -1.26
N GLY A 215 -19.59 13.90 -1.54
CA GLY A 215 -19.46 12.75 -2.45
C GLY A 215 -19.92 11.46 -1.77
N THR A 216 -20.59 10.61 -2.52
CA THR A 216 -21.08 9.31 -2.05
C THR A 216 -20.34 8.15 -2.73
N VAL A 217 -20.40 6.98 -2.11
CA VAL A 217 -19.92 5.68 -2.63
C VAL A 217 -21.13 4.78 -2.85
N ASP A 218 -21.22 4.19 -4.03
CA ASP A 218 -22.25 3.20 -4.32
C ASP A 218 -21.86 1.83 -3.73
N PRO A 219 -22.60 1.30 -2.73
CA PRO A 219 -22.31 0.00 -2.12
C PRO A 219 -22.32 -1.15 -3.13
N ALA A 220 -23.14 -1.08 -4.19
CA ALA A 220 -23.20 -2.11 -5.20
C ALA A 220 -21.88 -2.23 -6.01
N VAL A 221 -21.14 -1.15 -6.16
CA VAL A 221 -19.80 -1.16 -6.77
C VAL A 221 -18.82 -1.88 -5.85
N VAL A 222 -18.91 -1.66 -4.54
CA VAL A 222 -18.06 -2.32 -3.54
C VAL A 222 -18.28 -3.82 -3.53
N VAL A 223 -19.54 -4.29 -3.62
CA VAL A 223 -19.85 -5.74 -3.75
C VAL A 223 -19.16 -6.36 -4.97
N LYS A 224 -19.16 -5.66 -6.12
CA LYS A 224 -18.45 -6.14 -7.33
C LYS A 224 -16.95 -6.22 -7.08
N ARG A 225 -16.40 -5.25 -6.34
CA ARG A 225 -14.98 -5.21 -5.98
C ARG A 225 -14.62 -6.39 -5.08
N MET A 226 -15.40 -6.67 -4.04
CA MET A 226 -15.20 -7.83 -3.15
C MET A 226 -15.21 -9.15 -3.93
N LYS A 227 -16.14 -9.33 -4.88
CA LYS A 227 -16.17 -10.50 -5.76
C LYS A 227 -14.89 -10.63 -6.60
N ALA A 228 -14.38 -9.53 -7.15
CA ALA A 228 -13.14 -9.52 -7.91
C ALA A 228 -11.93 -9.88 -7.03
N LEU A 229 -11.83 -9.31 -5.83
CA LEU A 229 -10.77 -9.61 -4.88
C LEU A 229 -10.82 -11.06 -4.40
N ARG A 230 -12.01 -11.62 -4.19
CA ARG A 230 -12.17 -13.05 -3.89
C ARG A 230 -11.58 -13.94 -5.00
N THR A 231 -11.76 -13.57 -6.26
CA THR A 231 -11.14 -14.26 -7.40
C THR A 231 -9.61 -14.19 -7.38
N LEU A 232 -9.05 -13.13 -6.76
CA LEU A 232 -7.60 -12.95 -6.57
C LEU A 232 -7.08 -13.60 -5.29
N GLY A 233 -7.93 -14.28 -4.51
CA GLY A 233 -7.52 -15.01 -3.32
C GLY A 233 -7.83 -14.33 -1.98
N THR A 234 -8.50 -13.16 -1.97
CA THR A 234 -8.97 -12.57 -0.71
C THR A 234 -10.07 -13.44 -0.11
N PRO A 235 -10.01 -13.83 1.18
CA PRO A 235 -10.88 -14.85 1.78
C PRO A 235 -12.27 -14.30 2.16
N TYR A 236 -12.97 -13.65 1.23
CA TYR A 236 -14.36 -13.26 1.43
C TYR A 236 -15.28 -14.47 1.28
N THR A 237 -16.11 -14.70 2.26
CA THR A 237 -17.14 -15.74 2.24
C THR A 237 -18.36 -15.34 1.40
N ASP A 238 -19.25 -16.29 1.09
CA ASP A 238 -20.51 -15.97 0.43
C ASP A 238 -21.40 -15.10 1.32
N GLU A 239 -21.35 -15.27 2.63
CA GLU A 239 -22.05 -14.46 3.61
C GLU A 239 -21.52 -13.02 3.61
N ASP A 240 -20.19 -12.82 3.59
CA ASP A 240 -19.59 -11.49 3.53
C ASP A 240 -20.08 -10.71 2.32
N ILE A 241 -20.18 -11.38 1.18
CA ILE A 241 -20.65 -10.77 -0.06
C ILE A 241 -22.17 -10.52 -0.03
N ALA A 242 -22.95 -11.45 0.53
CA ALA A 242 -24.39 -11.30 0.62
C ALA A 242 -24.81 -10.16 1.55
N LEU A 243 -24.09 -9.96 2.65
CA LEU A 243 -24.35 -8.92 3.64
C LEU A 243 -23.56 -7.63 3.41
N ALA A 244 -22.80 -7.52 2.31
CA ALA A 244 -21.85 -6.44 2.11
C ALA A 244 -22.51 -5.05 2.10
N GLU A 245 -23.64 -4.87 1.41
CA GLU A 245 -24.36 -3.59 1.38
C GLU A 245 -24.89 -3.20 2.76
N GLN A 246 -25.43 -4.17 3.49
CA GLN A 246 -25.93 -3.92 4.85
C GLN A 246 -24.80 -3.56 5.80
N ARG A 247 -23.69 -4.30 5.77
CA ARG A 247 -22.50 -4.02 6.61
C ARG A 247 -21.88 -2.68 6.27
N PHE A 248 -21.83 -2.33 4.98
CA PHE A 248 -21.38 -1.01 4.50
C PHE A 248 -22.19 0.12 5.15
N MET A 249 -23.53 0.04 5.03
CA MET A 249 -24.41 1.08 5.57
C MET A 249 -24.36 1.13 7.10
N ASN A 250 -24.33 -0.02 7.77
CA ASN A 250 -24.25 -0.07 9.23
C ASN A 250 -22.97 0.58 9.76
N GLN A 251 -21.81 0.26 9.19
CA GLN A 251 -20.55 0.86 9.60
C GLN A 251 -20.50 2.36 9.30
N GLY A 252 -21.03 2.76 8.14
CA GLY A 252 -21.16 4.18 7.78
C GLY A 252 -22.06 4.94 8.74
N GLN A 253 -23.19 4.35 9.15
CA GLN A 253 -24.10 4.93 10.13
C GLN A 253 -23.43 5.10 11.50
N MET A 254 -22.65 4.11 11.96
CA MET A 254 -21.90 4.23 13.23
C MET A 254 -20.94 5.41 13.22
N ILE A 255 -20.24 5.64 12.12
CA ILE A 255 -19.33 6.79 11.97
C ILE A 255 -20.11 8.10 11.90
N ALA A 256 -21.23 8.12 11.16
CA ALA A 256 -22.09 9.30 11.06
C ALA A 256 -22.68 9.68 12.41
N ASP A 257 -23.16 8.71 13.19
CA ASP A 257 -23.72 8.94 14.54
C ASP A 257 -22.67 9.45 15.53
N ASP A 258 -21.42 8.91 15.49
CA ASP A 258 -20.31 9.42 16.32
C ASP A 258 -20.00 10.88 16.00
N LEU A 259 -19.99 11.25 14.71
CA LEU A 259 -19.75 12.61 14.27
C LEU A 259 -20.94 13.53 14.59
N ALA A 260 -22.17 13.05 14.45
CA ALA A 260 -23.39 13.82 14.79
C ALA A 260 -23.41 14.15 16.30
N GLY A 261 -22.96 13.24 17.15
CA GLY A 261 -22.74 13.50 18.59
C GLY A 261 -21.73 14.62 18.88
N LYS A 262 -20.95 15.02 17.87
CA LYS A 262 -19.93 16.09 17.93
C LYS A 262 -20.28 17.27 16.99
N GLU A 263 -21.56 17.43 16.68
CA GLU A 263 -22.13 18.51 15.85
C GLU A 263 -21.65 18.49 14.38
N VAL A 264 -21.23 17.34 13.85
CA VAL A 264 -20.85 17.18 12.46
C VAL A 264 -21.76 16.17 11.77
N GLU A 265 -22.45 16.62 10.74
CA GLU A 265 -23.34 15.77 9.94
C GLU A 265 -22.68 15.33 8.64
N ILE A 266 -22.67 14.01 8.40
CA ILE A 266 -22.28 13.38 7.15
C ILE A 266 -23.27 12.27 6.77
N ALA A 267 -23.36 11.93 5.50
CA ALA A 267 -24.14 10.79 5.06
C ALA A 267 -23.36 9.47 5.36
N PRO A 268 -24.07 8.37 5.74
CA PRO A 268 -23.43 7.08 6.00
C PRO A 268 -22.66 6.50 4.80
N ASP A 269 -23.12 6.77 3.60
CA ASP A 269 -22.51 6.38 2.33
C ASP A 269 -21.52 7.42 1.77
N SER A 270 -21.18 8.45 2.57
CA SER A 270 -20.25 9.49 2.13
C SER A 270 -18.83 8.94 1.94
N LYS A 271 -18.10 9.54 0.99
CA LYS A 271 -16.67 9.29 0.83
C LYS A 271 -15.89 9.59 2.11
N MET A 272 -16.39 10.53 2.93
CA MET A 272 -15.80 10.87 4.22
C MET A 272 -15.90 9.70 5.20
N ALA A 273 -17.09 9.09 5.34
CA ALA A 273 -17.26 7.91 6.19
C ALA A 273 -16.37 6.75 5.76
N ALA A 274 -16.30 6.49 4.45
CA ALA A 274 -15.45 5.44 3.89
C ALA A 274 -13.96 5.70 4.16
N MET A 275 -13.48 6.92 3.97
CA MET A 275 -12.08 7.26 4.24
C MET A 275 -11.74 7.14 5.73
N ILE A 276 -12.62 7.59 6.61
CA ILE A 276 -12.45 7.47 8.07
C ILE A 276 -12.40 5.98 8.45
N ALA A 277 -13.31 5.14 7.93
CA ALA A 277 -13.32 3.71 8.19
C ALA A 277 -11.97 3.06 7.82
N TYR A 278 -11.45 3.38 6.64
CA TYR A 278 -10.16 2.86 6.19
C TYR A 278 -9.00 3.32 7.08
N LEU A 279 -8.92 4.61 7.41
CA LEU A 279 -7.85 5.14 8.27
C LEU A 279 -7.90 4.53 9.67
N GLN A 280 -9.10 4.32 10.23
CA GLN A 280 -9.28 3.66 11.52
C GLN A 280 -8.92 2.18 11.49
N ARG A 281 -8.98 1.54 10.32
CA ARG A 281 -8.59 0.13 10.15
C ARG A 281 -7.07 -0.08 10.17
N LEU A 282 -6.29 0.95 9.79
CA LEU A 282 -4.84 0.82 9.65
C LEU A 282 -4.15 0.55 11.00
N GLY A 283 -3.39 -0.54 11.04
CA GLY A 283 -2.71 -1.01 12.25
C GLY A 283 -3.53 -1.94 13.15
N HIS A 284 -4.80 -2.15 12.84
CA HIS A 284 -5.62 -3.18 13.50
C HIS A 284 -5.44 -4.51 12.78
N LEU A 285 -4.57 -5.34 13.34
CA LEU A 285 -4.18 -6.65 12.82
C LEU A 285 -4.60 -7.70 13.83
N ARG A 286 -4.92 -8.89 13.36
CA ARG A 286 -5.15 -10.03 14.25
C ARG A 286 -3.81 -10.49 14.81
N ASP A 287 -3.66 -10.49 16.13
CA ASP A 287 -2.49 -11.04 16.82
C ASP A 287 -2.61 -12.56 16.86
N LEU A 288 -1.58 -13.23 16.39
CA LEU A 288 -1.48 -14.70 16.37
C LEU A 288 -0.60 -15.24 17.51
N THR A 289 -0.04 -14.36 18.35
CA THR A 289 0.75 -14.82 19.50
C THR A 289 -0.18 -15.56 20.46
N PRO A 290 0.20 -16.78 20.91
CA PRO A 290 -0.56 -17.48 21.94
C PRO A 290 -0.70 -16.58 23.17
N GLU A 291 -1.91 -16.43 23.70
CA GLU A 291 -2.10 -15.78 24.99
C GLU A 291 -1.26 -16.54 26.02
N THR A 292 -0.19 -15.89 26.50
CA THR A 292 0.53 -16.41 27.63
C THR A 292 -0.47 -16.40 28.81
N PRO A 293 -0.78 -17.55 29.44
CA PRO A 293 -1.64 -17.52 30.61
C PRO A 293 -1.08 -16.48 31.59
N GLU A 294 -1.86 -15.47 31.94
CA GLU A 294 -1.48 -14.52 32.97
C GLU A 294 -1.00 -15.30 34.17
N ALA A 295 0.27 -15.13 34.53
CA ALA A 295 0.77 -15.66 35.78
C ALA A 295 -0.19 -15.17 36.87
N PRO A 296 -0.70 -16.05 37.75
CA PRO A 296 -1.63 -15.63 38.77
C PRO A 296 -0.96 -14.49 39.56
N ALA A 297 -1.67 -13.37 39.66
CA ALA A 297 -1.20 -12.19 40.34
C ALA A 297 -0.70 -12.63 41.73
N GLU A 298 0.62 -12.67 41.92
CA GLU A 298 1.21 -12.86 43.23
C GLU A 298 0.66 -11.74 44.11
N THR A 299 -0.23 -12.11 44.98
CA THR A 299 -0.69 -11.26 46.07
C THR A 299 0.54 -10.75 46.80
N ALA A 300 0.93 -9.52 46.51
CA ALA A 300 1.89 -8.79 47.32
C ALA A 300 1.28 -8.65 48.72
N GLN A 301 1.52 -9.67 49.56
CA GLN A 301 1.37 -9.51 50.99
C GLN A 301 2.54 -8.67 51.49
N ALA A 302 2.15 -7.51 51.98
CA ALA A 302 3.01 -6.56 52.65
C ALA A 302 3.82 -7.26 53.79
N GLN A 303 5.11 -7.00 53.80
CA GLN A 303 5.89 -6.90 55.02
C GLN A 303 6.53 -5.52 55.12
#